data_aa424f2d1710cabeabda9cb6f7008908
#
_entry.id   aa424f2d1710cabeabda9cb6f7008908
#
_cell.length_a   1.000
_cell.length_b   1.000
_cell.length_c   1.000
_cell.angle_alpha   90.00
_cell.angle_beta   90.00
_cell.angle_gamma   90.00
#
_symmetry.space_group_name_H-M   'P 1'
#
loop_
_entity.id
_entity.type
_entity.pdbx_description
1 polymer ?
#
loop_
_entity_poly.entity_id
_entity_poly.type
_entity_poly.pdbx_seq_one_letter_code
_entity_poly.pdbx_strand_id
1 'polypeptide(L)'
;MKAVVMAGGEGSRLRPLTSERPKPLAPVANKPVMHHIVDLLRRHGVTEVVATLHYMADEIETYFGNGSDVGVAMHYVVEDSPLGTAGAVKQAESLLGADPFIIISGDALTDMDLSAVVAYHRSRGAVATIALRRVSNPLEFGVVVTDDQGRITRFLEKPSWGEVFSDTINTGIYVLDPLVFQYMETGKSYDFSRDLFPQMLRDGRPLYGVVMDGYWTDIGNLQQYQQANYDALRRQVRLEIPGTEVAPGIWQGADCRIDPEVQLHAPVVLGKNVSLERGVVIDEMTVVGDSSIVAERARLHRTIAWEGVYVGADSSLLGCTIADRNIIKDRVTVNEGAVIGRGCTIGAGAVINGNIKLWPDKAVSSGAVVSMSLIYGVKWPGSLFGADGVMGLANIEITPEFALKLGQAFGSALRPGQTVFTSRDTHPASRVMNRCIISGLLSVGVNVGDLRSYPAPPSRYAVRNAGDGGIHTRVSPRDPNQFLIEFFDATGINIDKTLERKIENLFFREDFRRTPMDGVGTLDFPSRMLEGYADGFLAALKPEAVSGAGLRVV
;
A
#
# COMPACT_ATOMS: atom_id res chain seq x y z
N MET A 1 36.02 -11.25 8.90
CA MET A 1 35.22 -11.63 7.72
C MET A 1 34.37 -10.43 7.33
N LYS A 2 34.20 -10.14 6.05
CA LYS A 2 33.38 -9.04 5.55
C LYS A 2 31.98 -9.54 5.19
N ALA A 3 31.01 -8.63 5.14
CA ALA A 3 29.69 -8.94 4.66
C ALA A 3 29.19 -7.91 3.64
N VAL A 4 28.35 -8.33 2.72
CA VAL A 4 27.60 -7.46 1.82
C VAL A 4 26.13 -7.49 2.22
N VAL A 5 25.55 -6.32 2.44
CA VAL A 5 24.13 -6.14 2.65
C VAL A 5 23.51 -5.58 1.38
N MET A 6 22.67 -6.38 0.73
CA MET A 6 21.97 -5.95 -0.49
C MET A 6 20.76 -5.10 -0.14
N ALA A 7 20.80 -3.82 -0.41
CA ALA A 7 19.78 -2.85 0.02
C ALA A 7 19.30 -1.90 -1.10
N GLY A 8 19.43 -2.29 -2.38
CA GLY A 8 19.10 -1.46 -3.54
C GLY A 8 17.64 -1.48 -3.99
N GLY A 9 16.77 -2.32 -3.39
CA GLY A 9 15.40 -2.52 -3.84
C GLY A 9 14.45 -1.36 -3.51
N GLU A 10 13.52 -1.02 -4.45
CA GLU A 10 12.51 0.05 -4.24
C GLU A 10 11.46 -0.26 -3.16
N GLY A 11 11.20 -1.52 -2.84
CA GLY A 11 10.18 -1.88 -1.86
C GLY A 11 8.74 -1.50 -2.25
N SER A 12 8.41 -1.47 -3.53
CA SER A 12 7.13 -0.98 -4.07
C SER A 12 5.89 -1.65 -3.47
N ARG A 13 5.98 -2.94 -3.08
CA ARG A 13 4.89 -3.70 -2.44
C ARG A 13 4.58 -3.25 -1.00
N LEU A 14 5.47 -2.48 -0.36
CA LEU A 14 5.26 -1.89 0.96
C LEU A 14 4.67 -0.47 0.90
N ARG A 15 4.49 0.11 -0.29
CA ARG A 15 3.84 1.43 -0.40
C ARG A 15 2.45 1.39 0.24
N PRO A 16 2.08 2.45 0.99
CA PRO A 16 2.67 3.80 1.04
C PRO A 16 3.86 4.00 2.01
N LEU A 17 4.24 3.01 2.82
CA LEU A 17 5.29 3.15 3.84
C LEU A 17 6.67 3.46 3.23
N THR A 18 6.96 2.90 2.06
CA THR A 18 8.24 3.05 1.35
C THR A 18 8.21 4.10 0.24
N SER A 19 7.20 4.97 0.22
CA SER A 19 7.15 6.07 -0.76
C SER A 19 8.23 7.13 -0.53
N GLU A 20 8.60 7.36 0.74
CA GLU A 20 9.57 8.38 1.16
C GLU A 20 10.59 7.83 2.18
N ARG A 21 10.71 6.51 2.27
CA ARG A 21 11.68 5.81 3.11
C ARG A 21 12.10 4.52 2.41
N PRO A 22 13.40 4.22 2.28
CA PRO A 22 13.83 2.97 1.67
C PRO A 22 13.42 1.78 2.56
N LYS A 23 13.04 0.67 1.93
CA LYS A 23 12.57 -0.55 2.62
C LYS A 23 13.50 -1.02 3.75
N PRO A 24 14.84 -1.02 3.61
CA PRO A 24 15.75 -1.41 4.68
C PRO A 24 15.66 -0.55 5.94
N LEU A 25 15.14 0.68 5.83
CA LEU A 25 14.92 1.57 6.98
C LEU A 25 13.51 1.50 7.55
N ALA A 26 12.61 0.64 7.06
CA ALA A 26 11.33 0.40 7.69
C ALA A 26 11.54 -0.18 9.10
N PRO A 27 10.94 0.42 10.16
CA PRO A 27 11.21 -0.02 11.53
C PRO A 27 10.44 -1.28 11.90
N VAL A 28 11.11 -2.23 12.53
CA VAL A 28 10.51 -3.34 13.27
C VAL A 28 10.84 -3.17 14.74
N ALA A 29 9.82 -3.13 15.59
CA ALA A 29 9.98 -2.81 17.02
C ALA A 29 10.85 -1.55 17.25
N ASN A 30 10.57 -0.47 16.53
CA ASN A 30 11.25 0.84 16.59
C ASN A 30 12.73 0.87 16.15
N LYS A 31 13.22 -0.17 15.48
CA LYS A 31 14.57 -0.21 14.92
C LYS A 31 14.52 -0.64 13.44
N PRO A 32 15.21 0.03 12.51
CA PRO A 32 15.24 -0.36 11.09
C PRO A 32 15.61 -1.82 10.85
N VAL A 33 14.99 -2.46 9.87
CA VAL A 33 15.27 -3.87 9.53
C VAL A 33 16.76 -4.06 9.26
N MET A 34 17.37 -3.20 8.45
CA MET A 34 18.80 -3.30 8.15
C MET A 34 19.69 -3.11 9.39
N HIS A 35 19.24 -2.35 10.40
CA HIS A 35 19.98 -2.23 11.65
C HIS A 35 19.98 -3.56 12.44
N HIS A 36 18.85 -4.28 12.48
CA HIS A 36 18.80 -5.63 13.06
C HIS A 36 19.75 -6.60 12.34
N ILE A 37 19.88 -6.47 11.02
CA ILE A 37 20.83 -7.27 10.21
C ILE A 37 22.27 -6.91 10.57
N VAL A 38 22.61 -5.63 10.69
CA VAL A 38 23.95 -5.18 11.09
C VAL A 38 24.27 -5.68 12.50
N ASP A 39 23.33 -5.62 13.45
CA ASP A 39 23.48 -6.19 14.79
C ASP A 39 23.71 -7.72 14.74
N LEU A 40 23.01 -8.43 13.88
CA LEU A 40 23.24 -9.87 13.68
C LEU A 40 24.65 -10.13 13.16
N LEU A 41 25.07 -9.43 12.12
CA LEU A 41 26.42 -9.53 11.55
C LEU A 41 27.51 -9.26 12.61
N ARG A 42 27.35 -8.18 13.38
CA ARG A 42 28.27 -7.81 14.48
C ARG A 42 28.34 -8.91 15.54
N ARG A 43 27.22 -9.49 15.96
CA ARG A 43 27.18 -10.61 16.94
C ARG A 43 27.93 -11.83 16.46
N HIS A 44 28.01 -12.06 15.14
CA HIS A 44 28.76 -13.13 14.50
C HIS A 44 30.19 -12.74 14.07
N GLY A 45 30.73 -11.63 14.62
CA GLY A 45 32.12 -11.20 14.44
C GLY A 45 32.43 -10.56 13.08
N VAL A 46 31.43 -10.10 12.37
CA VAL A 46 31.60 -9.27 11.16
C VAL A 46 31.79 -7.83 11.59
N THR A 47 32.92 -7.23 11.20
CA THR A 47 33.31 -5.86 11.57
C THR A 47 33.34 -4.89 10.39
N GLU A 48 33.32 -5.41 9.17
CA GLU A 48 33.29 -4.63 7.94
C GLU A 48 32.07 -5.04 7.11
N VAL A 49 31.22 -4.07 6.79
CA VAL A 49 29.97 -4.25 6.03
C VAL A 49 29.99 -3.36 4.80
N VAL A 50 29.76 -3.93 3.64
CA VAL A 50 29.55 -3.21 2.38
C VAL A 50 28.07 -3.22 2.05
N ALA A 51 27.42 -2.07 1.97
CA ALA A 51 26.03 -1.96 1.53
C ALA A 51 25.97 -1.62 0.04
N THR A 52 25.27 -2.46 -0.74
CA THR A 52 24.95 -2.13 -2.14
C THR A 52 23.62 -1.45 -2.20
N LEU A 53 23.59 -0.23 -2.75
CA LEU A 53 22.47 0.69 -2.70
C LEU A 53 22.05 1.13 -4.10
N HIS A 54 20.79 1.50 -4.26
CA HIS A 54 20.28 2.15 -5.47
C HIS A 54 19.15 3.13 -5.10
N TYR A 55 18.03 2.64 -4.61
CA TYR A 55 16.86 3.47 -4.28
C TYR A 55 17.05 4.19 -2.95
N MET A 56 16.97 5.52 -2.96
CA MET A 56 17.13 6.39 -1.77
C MET A 56 18.41 6.09 -0.97
N ALA A 57 19.53 5.95 -1.66
CA ALA A 57 20.82 5.60 -1.08
C ALA A 57 21.23 6.57 0.04
N ASP A 58 21.05 7.88 -0.17
CA ASP A 58 21.43 8.95 0.77
C ASP A 58 20.78 8.78 2.16
N GLU A 59 19.56 8.25 2.23
CA GLU A 59 18.85 8.00 3.49
C GLU A 59 19.53 6.88 4.29
N ILE A 60 20.00 5.82 3.62
CA ILE A 60 20.71 4.71 4.26
C ILE A 60 22.10 5.17 4.70
N GLU A 61 22.80 5.90 3.85
CA GLU A 61 24.12 6.47 4.19
C GLU A 61 24.02 7.45 5.36
N THR A 62 23.00 8.30 5.38
CA THR A 62 22.77 9.24 6.49
C THR A 62 22.48 8.50 7.81
N TYR A 63 21.70 7.40 7.76
CA TYR A 63 21.34 6.65 8.95
C TYR A 63 22.52 5.90 9.58
N PHE A 64 23.36 5.25 8.77
CA PHE A 64 24.46 4.42 9.28
C PHE A 64 25.80 5.17 9.37
N GLY A 65 25.96 6.28 8.63
CA GLY A 65 27.22 7.02 8.56
C GLY A 65 28.41 6.12 8.21
N ASN A 66 29.49 6.21 8.95
CA ASN A 66 30.65 5.31 8.81
C ASN A 66 30.50 3.98 9.57
N GLY A 67 29.37 3.75 10.22
CA GLY A 67 29.04 2.55 10.98
C GLY A 67 29.58 2.50 12.42
N SER A 68 30.30 3.52 12.89
CA SER A 68 30.86 3.54 14.26
C SER A 68 29.77 3.40 15.32
N ASP A 69 28.62 4.03 15.14
CA ASP A 69 27.50 4.04 16.09
C ASP A 69 26.80 2.67 16.20
N VAL A 70 26.95 1.84 15.18
CA VAL A 70 26.41 0.46 15.13
C VAL A 70 27.50 -0.61 15.32
N GLY A 71 28.73 -0.20 15.58
CA GLY A 71 29.86 -1.06 15.95
C GLY A 71 30.46 -1.87 14.81
N VAL A 72 30.36 -1.38 13.57
CA VAL A 72 30.99 -1.93 12.37
C VAL A 72 31.60 -0.80 11.54
N ALA A 73 32.46 -1.12 10.56
CA ALA A 73 32.86 -0.19 9.52
C ALA A 73 31.94 -0.35 8.33
N MET A 74 31.22 0.71 7.94
CA MET A 74 30.30 0.70 6.79
C MET A 74 30.98 1.28 5.56
N HIS A 75 30.83 0.59 4.44
CA HIS A 75 31.22 1.03 3.10
C HIS A 75 29.98 0.98 2.20
N TYR A 76 29.87 1.88 1.24
CA TYR A 76 28.71 1.99 0.36
C TYR A 76 29.14 1.87 -1.11
N VAL A 77 28.34 1.15 -1.87
CA VAL A 77 28.45 1.04 -3.33
C VAL A 77 27.08 1.38 -3.91
N VAL A 78 26.99 2.53 -4.56
CA VAL A 78 25.75 3.02 -5.15
C VAL A 78 25.72 2.64 -6.63
N GLU A 79 24.61 2.04 -7.07
CA GLU A 79 24.37 1.67 -8.46
C GLU A 79 23.71 2.83 -9.20
N ASP A 80 24.26 3.24 -10.35
CA ASP A 80 23.65 4.23 -11.24
C ASP A 80 22.39 3.68 -11.93
N SER A 81 22.35 2.38 -12.16
CA SER A 81 21.22 1.64 -12.71
C SER A 81 21.14 0.24 -12.09
N PRO A 82 19.95 -0.37 -11.97
CA PRO A 82 19.82 -1.69 -11.34
C PRO A 82 20.62 -2.77 -12.07
N LEU A 83 21.61 -3.34 -11.39
CA LEU A 83 22.47 -4.41 -11.91
C LEU A 83 22.04 -5.82 -11.45
N GLY A 84 20.87 -5.93 -10.78
CA GLY A 84 20.43 -7.17 -10.18
C GLY A 84 21.24 -7.52 -8.92
N THR A 85 20.85 -8.62 -8.26
CA THR A 85 21.41 -8.97 -6.95
C THR A 85 22.91 -9.30 -6.99
N ALA A 86 23.35 -10.08 -7.96
CA ALA A 86 24.73 -10.48 -8.09
C ALA A 86 25.62 -9.40 -8.76
N GLY A 87 25.05 -8.65 -9.72
CA GLY A 87 25.75 -7.54 -10.36
C GLY A 87 26.09 -6.39 -9.40
N ALA A 88 25.19 -6.08 -8.47
CA ALA A 88 25.44 -5.14 -7.38
C ALA A 88 26.63 -5.57 -6.51
N VAL A 89 26.68 -6.85 -6.15
CA VAL A 89 27.80 -7.41 -5.37
C VAL A 89 29.11 -7.43 -6.18
N LYS A 90 29.04 -7.63 -7.49
CA LYS A 90 30.24 -7.53 -8.37
C LYS A 90 30.89 -6.14 -8.32
N GLN A 91 30.12 -5.07 -8.21
CA GLN A 91 30.65 -3.72 -8.05
C GLN A 91 31.44 -3.55 -6.74
N ALA A 92 31.09 -4.30 -5.70
CA ALA A 92 31.77 -4.28 -4.41
C ALA A 92 33.05 -5.12 -4.34
N GLU A 93 33.44 -5.84 -5.41
CA GLU A 93 34.55 -6.81 -5.44
C GLU A 93 35.84 -6.25 -4.85
N SER A 94 36.23 -5.01 -5.22
CA SER A 94 37.48 -4.38 -4.75
C SER A 94 37.53 -4.14 -3.23
N LEU A 95 36.36 -4.08 -2.57
CA LEU A 95 36.23 -3.86 -1.13
C LEU A 95 36.25 -5.18 -0.34
N LEU A 96 36.02 -6.32 -0.99
CA LEU A 96 35.81 -7.60 -0.31
C LEU A 96 37.10 -8.39 -0.06
N GLY A 97 38.08 -8.27 -0.92
CA GLY A 97 39.39 -8.95 -0.78
C GLY A 97 39.36 -10.41 -1.25
N ALA A 98 40.29 -11.23 -0.73
CA ALA A 98 40.52 -12.61 -1.18
C ALA A 98 39.85 -13.69 -0.29
N ASP A 99 39.32 -13.32 0.85
CA ASP A 99 38.67 -14.27 1.79
C ASP A 99 37.18 -14.46 1.47
N PRO A 100 36.59 -15.59 1.82
CA PRO A 100 35.14 -15.78 1.74
C PRO A 100 34.39 -14.72 2.53
N PHE A 101 33.24 -14.29 2.01
CA PHE A 101 32.40 -13.21 2.56
C PHE A 101 30.95 -13.63 2.66
N ILE A 102 30.21 -12.97 3.54
CA ILE A 102 28.76 -13.19 3.73
C ILE A 102 27.98 -12.23 2.82
N ILE A 103 26.91 -12.70 2.23
CA ILE A 103 25.87 -11.88 1.63
C ILE A 103 24.58 -12.04 2.42
N ILE A 104 23.87 -10.95 2.65
CA ILE A 104 22.57 -10.95 3.28
C ILE A 104 21.66 -9.88 2.66
N SER A 105 20.38 -10.21 2.48
CA SER A 105 19.38 -9.25 1.99
C SER A 105 19.07 -8.22 3.07
N GLY A 106 19.09 -6.92 2.75
CA GLY A 106 18.88 -5.80 3.68
C GLY A 106 17.45 -5.62 4.15
N ASP A 107 16.53 -6.48 3.72
CA ASP A 107 15.10 -6.44 3.98
C ASP A 107 14.54 -7.74 4.59
N ALA A 108 15.40 -8.70 4.90
CA ALA A 108 15.01 -9.96 5.55
C ALA A 108 15.30 -9.92 7.06
N LEU A 109 14.29 -10.11 7.88
CA LEU A 109 14.45 -10.22 9.32
C LEU A 109 14.81 -11.65 9.73
N THR A 110 15.93 -11.83 10.44
CA THR A 110 16.41 -13.17 10.82
C THR A 110 17.27 -13.16 12.08
N ASP A 111 17.32 -14.30 12.76
CA ASP A 111 18.24 -14.58 13.87
C ASP A 111 19.05 -15.88 13.65
N MET A 112 19.17 -16.31 12.40
CA MET A 112 19.94 -17.51 12.03
C MET A 112 21.42 -17.41 12.47
N ASP A 113 22.01 -18.56 12.82
CA ASP A 113 23.42 -18.64 13.18
C ASP A 113 24.31 -18.55 11.94
N LEU A 114 24.78 -17.34 11.64
CA LEU A 114 25.67 -17.08 10.51
C LEU A 114 27.05 -17.76 10.68
N SER A 115 27.50 -17.95 11.92
CA SER A 115 28.76 -18.66 12.19
C SER A 115 28.68 -20.12 11.79
N ALA A 116 27.54 -20.76 12.00
CA ALA A 116 27.32 -22.14 11.56
C ALA A 116 27.33 -22.25 10.02
N VAL A 117 26.73 -21.29 9.30
CA VAL A 117 26.78 -21.27 7.83
C VAL A 117 28.22 -21.13 7.32
N VAL A 118 29.03 -20.26 7.94
CA VAL A 118 30.44 -20.05 7.61
C VAL A 118 31.26 -21.32 7.88
N ALA A 119 31.04 -21.95 9.04
CA ALA A 119 31.73 -23.20 9.40
C ALA A 119 31.40 -24.32 8.41
N TYR A 120 30.12 -24.44 8.02
CA TYR A 120 29.68 -25.40 7.02
C TYR A 120 30.34 -25.13 5.66
N HIS A 121 30.37 -23.90 5.18
CA HIS A 121 31.03 -23.49 3.93
C HIS A 121 32.49 -23.95 3.89
N ARG A 122 33.24 -23.64 4.95
CA ARG A 122 34.66 -24.05 5.08
C ARG A 122 34.83 -25.56 5.10
N SER A 123 33.99 -26.28 5.83
CA SER A 123 34.07 -27.75 5.96
C SER A 123 33.83 -28.50 4.66
N ARG A 124 33.07 -27.88 3.74
CA ARG A 124 32.74 -28.44 2.42
C ARG A 124 33.71 -28.01 1.31
N GLY A 125 34.60 -27.06 1.56
CA GLY A 125 35.41 -26.43 0.51
C GLY A 125 34.53 -25.83 -0.61
N ALA A 126 33.41 -25.23 -0.20
CA ALA A 126 32.40 -24.74 -1.12
C ALA A 126 32.86 -23.45 -1.83
N VAL A 127 32.43 -23.23 -3.06
CA VAL A 127 32.52 -21.92 -3.74
C VAL A 127 31.32 -21.05 -3.36
N ALA A 128 30.17 -21.65 -3.14
CA ALA A 128 29.01 -20.97 -2.61
C ALA A 128 28.25 -21.88 -1.64
N THR A 129 27.81 -21.29 -0.53
CA THR A 129 26.90 -21.94 0.43
C THR A 129 25.69 -21.05 0.63
N ILE A 130 24.50 -21.63 0.50
CA ILE A 130 23.22 -20.95 0.66
C ILE A 130 22.56 -21.41 1.95
N ALA A 131 22.22 -20.48 2.83
CA ALA A 131 21.36 -20.78 3.95
C ALA A 131 19.93 -21.01 3.45
N LEU A 132 19.37 -22.15 3.76
CA LEU A 132 18.03 -22.59 3.36
C LEU A 132 17.08 -22.60 4.56
N ARG A 133 15.80 -22.43 4.28
CA ARG A 133 14.72 -22.60 5.26
C ARG A 133 13.61 -23.47 4.68
N ARG A 134 12.99 -24.30 5.53
CA ARG A 134 11.77 -25.01 5.17
C ARG A 134 10.56 -24.12 5.37
N VAL A 135 9.66 -24.09 4.37
CA VAL A 135 8.41 -23.31 4.42
C VAL A 135 7.26 -24.17 3.90
N SER A 136 6.05 -23.90 4.40
CA SER A 136 4.84 -24.61 3.96
C SER A 136 4.37 -24.19 2.55
N ASN A 137 4.68 -22.96 2.12
CA ASN A 137 4.35 -22.45 0.79
C ASN A 137 5.59 -21.84 0.13
N PRO A 138 6.30 -22.58 -0.75
CA PRO A 138 7.53 -22.11 -1.38
C PRO A 138 7.35 -21.29 -2.66
N LEU A 139 6.13 -21.12 -3.18
CA LEU A 139 5.85 -20.53 -4.51
C LEU A 139 6.32 -19.08 -4.69
N GLU A 140 6.43 -18.33 -3.60
CA GLU A 140 6.85 -16.93 -3.66
C GLU A 140 8.37 -16.75 -3.64
N PHE A 141 9.13 -17.86 -3.46
CA PHE A 141 10.56 -17.87 -3.22
C PHE A 141 11.32 -18.69 -4.28
N GLY A 142 12.63 -18.53 -4.29
CA GLY A 142 13.52 -19.43 -5.01
C GLY A 142 13.63 -20.77 -4.25
N VAL A 143 13.23 -21.87 -4.89
CA VAL A 143 13.32 -23.23 -4.31
C VAL A 143 14.67 -23.85 -4.65
N VAL A 144 15.32 -24.44 -3.67
CA VAL A 144 16.63 -25.09 -3.81
C VAL A 144 16.50 -26.58 -3.50
N VAL A 145 16.99 -27.41 -4.41
CA VAL A 145 17.03 -28.88 -4.24
C VAL A 145 18.46 -29.29 -3.96
N THR A 146 18.67 -30.04 -2.88
CA THR A 146 19.97 -30.60 -2.51
C THR A 146 19.94 -32.15 -2.52
N ASP A 147 21.10 -32.74 -2.73
CA ASP A 147 21.28 -34.17 -2.46
C ASP A 147 21.48 -34.46 -0.94
N ASP A 148 21.67 -35.71 -0.58
CA ASP A 148 21.86 -36.16 0.81
C ASP A 148 23.13 -35.63 1.47
N GLN A 149 24.08 -35.11 0.67
CA GLN A 149 25.31 -34.47 1.14
C GLN A 149 25.17 -32.95 1.27
N GLY A 150 23.99 -32.40 0.95
CA GLY A 150 23.71 -30.99 0.95
C GLY A 150 24.25 -30.25 -0.30
N ARG A 151 24.74 -30.96 -1.32
CA ARG A 151 25.16 -30.36 -2.57
C ARG A 151 23.93 -29.94 -3.36
N ILE A 152 23.93 -28.71 -3.86
CA ILE A 152 22.80 -28.19 -4.64
C ILE A 152 22.81 -28.85 -6.02
N THR A 153 21.65 -29.40 -6.39
CA THR A 153 21.44 -30.07 -7.68
C THR A 153 20.55 -29.25 -8.60
N ARG A 154 19.66 -28.40 -8.05
CA ARG A 154 18.72 -27.62 -8.85
C ARG A 154 18.27 -26.35 -8.13
N PHE A 155 18.04 -25.29 -8.93
CA PHE A 155 17.35 -24.06 -8.54
C PHE A 155 16.07 -23.91 -9.33
N LEU A 156 15.00 -23.42 -8.67
CA LEU A 156 13.71 -23.11 -9.28
C LEU A 156 13.24 -21.75 -8.75
N GLU A 157 13.32 -20.71 -9.56
CA GLU A 157 12.88 -19.39 -9.15
C GLU A 157 11.36 -19.23 -9.32
N LYS A 158 10.66 -19.06 -8.19
CA LYS A 158 9.19 -18.88 -8.14
C LYS A 158 8.43 -19.91 -8.99
N PRO A 159 8.58 -21.20 -8.68
CA PRO A 159 7.99 -22.28 -9.47
C PRO A 159 6.46 -22.29 -9.36
N SER A 160 5.79 -22.93 -10.33
CA SER A 160 4.40 -23.35 -10.20
C SER A 160 4.24 -24.57 -9.29
N TRP A 161 3.04 -24.83 -8.76
CA TRP A 161 2.79 -26.02 -7.91
C TRP A 161 3.23 -27.35 -8.52
N GLY A 162 3.11 -27.49 -9.84
CA GLY A 162 3.53 -28.72 -10.55
C GLY A 162 5.04 -28.89 -10.67
N GLU A 163 5.83 -27.88 -10.34
CA GLU A 163 7.29 -27.86 -10.43
C GLU A 163 7.98 -27.97 -9.07
N VAL A 164 7.20 -27.86 -7.97
CA VAL A 164 7.74 -27.88 -6.60
C VAL A 164 7.99 -29.32 -6.14
N PHE A 165 9.27 -29.65 -5.93
CA PHE A 165 9.70 -30.94 -5.38
C PHE A 165 10.43 -30.80 -4.03
N SER A 166 10.51 -29.59 -3.47
CA SER A 166 11.19 -29.32 -2.21
C SER A 166 10.48 -28.20 -1.46
N ASP A 167 10.50 -28.29 -0.14
CA ASP A 167 10.00 -27.28 0.79
C ASP A 167 11.10 -26.28 1.23
N THR A 168 12.34 -26.46 0.73
CA THR A 168 13.49 -25.63 1.08
C THR A 168 13.63 -24.44 0.13
N ILE A 169 13.68 -23.26 0.73
CA ILE A 169 13.79 -22.00 -0.01
C ILE A 169 15.13 -21.31 0.21
N ASN A 170 15.50 -20.49 -0.75
CA ASN A 170 16.61 -19.55 -0.69
C ASN A 170 16.26 -18.37 0.22
N THR A 171 17.04 -18.18 1.30
CA THR A 171 16.80 -17.11 2.28
C THR A 171 17.45 -15.77 1.90
N GLY A 172 18.23 -15.70 0.83
CA GLY A 172 19.04 -14.52 0.50
C GLY A 172 20.28 -14.34 1.40
N ILE A 173 20.67 -15.42 2.13
CA ILE A 173 21.87 -15.45 2.97
C ILE A 173 22.85 -16.43 2.35
N TYR A 174 24.03 -15.94 1.98
CA TYR A 174 25.08 -16.74 1.30
C TYR A 174 26.43 -16.57 1.97
N VAL A 175 27.27 -17.59 1.87
CA VAL A 175 28.74 -17.46 2.05
C VAL A 175 29.38 -17.79 0.70
N LEU A 176 30.12 -16.85 0.15
CA LEU A 176 30.70 -16.95 -1.18
C LEU A 176 32.24 -16.84 -1.13
N ASP A 177 32.90 -17.67 -1.92
CA ASP A 177 34.32 -17.50 -2.25
C ASP A 177 34.46 -16.45 -3.35
N PRO A 178 35.52 -15.59 -3.34
CA PRO A 178 35.74 -14.58 -4.37
C PRO A 178 35.84 -15.12 -5.81
N LEU A 179 36.08 -16.40 -6.00
CA LEU A 179 36.06 -17.06 -7.31
C LEU A 179 34.73 -16.82 -8.08
N VAL A 180 33.63 -16.55 -7.37
CA VAL A 180 32.32 -16.23 -7.99
C VAL A 180 32.41 -15.02 -8.92
N PHE A 181 33.32 -14.08 -8.67
CA PHE A 181 33.48 -12.87 -9.47
C PHE A 181 34.00 -13.14 -10.88
N GLN A 182 34.63 -14.29 -11.12
CA GLN A 182 35.06 -14.71 -12.46
C GLN A 182 33.91 -15.01 -13.41
N TYR A 183 32.70 -15.21 -12.87
CA TYR A 183 31.47 -15.49 -13.62
C TYR A 183 30.71 -14.23 -14.02
N MET A 184 31.14 -13.06 -13.58
CA MET A 184 30.47 -11.79 -13.79
C MET A 184 31.36 -10.73 -14.37
N GLU A 185 30.86 -9.97 -15.33
CA GLU A 185 31.50 -8.79 -15.88
C GLU A 185 31.00 -7.54 -15.14
N THR A 186 31.88 -6.62 -14.84
CA THR A 186 31.55 -5.35 -14.19
C THR A 186 30.58 -4.54 -15.05
N GLY A 187 29.55 -3.96 -14.43
CA GLY A 187 28.56 -3.12 -15.10
C GLY A 187 27.47 -3.88 -15.86
N LYS A 188 27.46 -5.21 -15.82
CA LYS A 188 26.37 -6.02 -16.37
C LYS A 188 25.42 -6.48 -15.27
N SER A 189 24.15 -6.64 -15.63
CA SER A 189 23.12 -7.14 -14.72
C SER A 189 23.20 -8.65 -14.57
N TYR A 190 23.24 -9.13 -13.32
CA TYR A 190 23.21 -10.54 -12.94
C TYR A 190 22.36 -10.74 -11.70
N ASP A 191 21.57 -11.82 -11.69
CA ASP A 191 20.84 -12.29 -10.50
C ASP A 191 21.47 -13.58 -9.97
N PHE A 192 21.58 -13.72 -8.65
CA PHE A 192 22.16 -14.94 -8.03
C PHE A 192 21.42 -16.21 -8.44
N SER A 193 20.09 -16.20 -8.34
CA SER A 193 19.27 -17.39 -8.53
C SER A 193 19.00 -17.71 -10.00
N ARG A 194 18.92 -16.69 -10.86
CA ARG A 194 18.61 -16.86 -12.29
C ARG A 194 19.82 -17.08 -13.16
N ASP A 195 20.91 -16.38 -12.85
CA ASP A 195 22.07 -16.33 -13.73
C ASP A 195 23.29 -17.04 -13.10
N LEU A 196 23.78 -16.56 -11.95
CA LEU A 196 25.07 -16.97 -11.40
C LEU A 196 25.08 -18.42 -10.91
N PHE A 197 24.21 -18.77 -9.99
CA PHE A 197 24.19 -20.13 -9.41
C PHE A 197 23.88 -21.21 -10.46
N PRO A 198 22.91 -21.04 -11.38
CA PRO A 198 22.70 -22.01 -12.46
C PRO A 198 23.89 -22.18 -13.39
N GLN A 199 24.64 -21.09 -13.68
CA GLN A 199 25.86 -21.19 -14.50
C GLN A 199 26.96 -21.98 -13.77
N MET A 200 27.21 -21.66 -12.50
CA MET A 200 28.19 -22.35 -11.67
C MET A 200 27.87 -23.84 -11.49
N LEU A 201 26.57 -24.20 -11.38
CA LEU A 201 26.13 -25.59 -11.34
C LEU A 201 26.45 -26.34 -12.64
N ARG A 202 26.17 -25.73 -13.79
CA ARG A 202 26.52 -26.32 -15.11
C ARG A 202 28.01 -26.59 -15.24
N ASP A 203 28.85 -25.73 -14.66
CA ASP A 203 30.30 -25.86 -14.66
C ASP A 203 30.83 -26.80 -13.55
N GLY A 204 29.91 -27.48 -12.84
CA GLY A 204 30.25 -28.49 -11.84
C GLY A 204 30.88 -27.94 -10.57
N ARG A 205 30.75 -26.62 -10.30
CA ARG A 205 31.30 -26.01 -9.08
C ARG A 205 30.64 -26.55 -7.81
N PRO A 206 31.36 -26.61 -6.68
CA PRO A 206 30.82 -27.10 -5.42
C PRO A 206 29.92 -26.04 -4.75
N LEU A 207 28.60 -26.10 -5.04
CA LEU A 207 27.56 -25.30 -4.42
C LEU A 207 26.83 -26.17 -3.39
N TYR A 208 26.67 -25.64 -2.18
CA TYR A 208 26.00 -26.33 -1.09
C TYR A 208 24.85 -25.52 -0.52
N GLY A 209 23.79 -26.23 -0.06
CA GLY A 209 22.71 -25.66 0.71
C GLY A 209 22.73 -26.25 2.12
N VAL A 210 22.51 -25.42 3.12
CA VAL A 210 22.38 -25.86 4.50
C VAL A 210 21.06 -25.35 5.07
N VAL A 211 20.21 -26.25 5.54
CA VAL A 211 18.96 -25.88 6.20
C VAL A 211 19.30 -25.38 7.59
N MET A 212 18.90 -24.13 7.85
CA MET A 212 19.16 -23.45 9.11
C MET A 212 17.91 -23.38 9.98
N ASP A 213 18.11 -23.59 11.27
CA ASP A 213 17.13 -23.26 12.29
C ASP A 213 17.15 -21.76 12.60
N GLY A 214 16.11 -21.26 13.27
CA GLY A 214 15.95 -19.87 13.63
C GLY A 214 14.80 -19.20 12.86
N TYR A 215 14.56 -17.95 13.21
CA TYR A 215 13.55 -17.15 12.54
C TYR A 215 14.10 -16.56 11.24
N TRP A 216 13.26 -16.54 10.22
CA TRP A 216 13.52 -15.81 8.99
C TRP A 216 12.20 -15.41 8.33
N THR A 217 12.10 -14.17 7.88
CA THR A 217 11.00 -13.68 7.05
C THR A 217 11.51 -12.61 6.09
N ASP A 218 11.08 -12.69 4.84
CA ASP A 218 11.18 -11.57 3.90
C ASP A 218 10.04 -10.59 4.18
N ILE A 219 10.38 -9.33 4.43
CA ILE A 219 9.38 -8.27 4.59
C ILE A 219 8.94 -7.79 3.19
N GLY A 220 8.29 -8.66 2.44
CA GLY A 220 7.95 -8.43 1.04
C GLY A 220 6.69 -7.60 0.80
N ASN A 221 5.76 -7.53 1.78
CA ASN A 221 4.49 -6.82 1.69
C ASN A 221 4.03 -6.28 3.05
N LEU A 222 2.94 -5.49 3.06
CA LEU A 222 2.43 -4.83 4.27
C LEU A 222 1.99 -5.83 5.37
N GLN A 223 1.45 -6.98 5.01
CA GLN A 223 1.04 -8.00 5.97
C GLN A 223 2.26 -8.67 6.60
N GLN A 224 3.26 -9.02 5.80
CA GLN A 224 4.54 -9.56 6.30
C GLN A 224 5.26 -8.55 7.18
N TYR A 225 5.21 -7.27 6.84
CA TYR A 225 5.77 -6.20 7.67
C TYR A 225 5.09 -6.12 9.05
N GLN A 226 3.77 -6.13 9.07
CA GLN A 226 2.99 -6.11 10.32
C GLN A 226 3.26 -7.37 11.15
N GLN A 227 3.27 -8.54 10.50
CA GLN A 227 3.56 -9.82 11.15
C GLN A 227 4.97 -9.86 11.75
N ALA A 228 5.99 -9.33 11.04
CA ALA A 228 7.37 -9.25 11.53
C ALA A 228 7.47 -8.43 12.84
N ASN A 229 6.71 -7.33 12.95
CA ASN A 229 6.60 -6.57 14.19
C ASN A 229 5.97 -7.40 15.31
N TYR A 230 4.88 -8.11 15.04
CA TYR A 230 4.22 -8.95 16.04
C TYR A 230 5.09 -10.12 16.49
N ASP A 231 5.83 -10.74 15.57
CA ASP A 231 6.76 -11.84 15.88
C ASP A 231 7.94 -11.34 16.72
N ALA A 232 8.43 -10.13 16.47
CA ALA A 232 9.43 -9.48 17.31
C ALA A 232 8.92 -9.25 18.75
N LEU A 233 7.71 -8.71 18.90
CA LEU A 233 7.09 -8.48 20.20
C LEU A 233 6.82 -9.78 20.96
N ARG A 234 6.44 -10.87 20.25
CA ARG A 234 6.27 -12.22 20.83
C ARG A 234 7.58 -12.95 21.12
N ARG A 235 8.73 -12.31 20.81
CA ARG A 235 10.06 -12.92 20.96
C ARG A 235 10.24 -14.21 20.14
N GLN A 236 9.53 -14.32 19.01
CA GLN A 236 9.75 -15.43 18.08
C GLN A 236 11.05 -15.28 17.31
N VAL A 237 11.56 -14.06 17.21
CA VAL A 237 12.88 -13.72 16.70
C VAL A 237 13.71 -13.05 17.78
N ARG A 238 14.98 -13.42 17.89
CA ARG A 238 15.92 -12.87 18.86
C ARG A 238 16.49 -11.55 18.38
N LEU A 239 15.80 -10.46 18.72
CA LEU A 239 16.21 -9.09 18.40
C LEU A 239 16.56 -8.32 19.67
N GLU A 240 17.39 -7.31 19.50
CA GLU A 240 17.62 -6.28 20.50
C GLU A 240 16.57 -5.17 20.32
N ILE A 241 15.50 -5.23 21.13
CA ILE A 241 14.44 -4.21 21.14
C ILE A 241 14.97 -2.95 21.85
N PRO A 242 14.83 -1.75 21.24
CA PRO A 242 15.30 -0.50 21.86
C PRO A 242 14.57 -0.18 23.17
N GLY A 243 15.29 0.43 24.11
CA GLY A 243 14.76 0.85 25.41
C GLY A 243 15.01 -0.16 26.53
N THR A 244 14.37 0.08 27.66
CA THR A 244 14.44 -0.77 28.87
C THR A 244 13.13 -1.55 29.01
N GLU A 245 13.21 -2.82 29.28
CA GLU A 245 12.04 -3.62 29.66
C GLU A 245 11.64 -3.29 31.09
N VAL A 246 10.62 -2.43 31.24
CA VAL A 246 10.16 -1.91 32.55
C VAL A 246 9.21 -2.86 33.28
N ALA A 247 8.55 -3.72 32.53
CA ALA A 247 7.75 -4.83 33.00
C ALA A 247 7.79 -5.95 31.93
N PRO A 248 7.46 -7.23 32.25
CA PRO A 248 7.50 -8.32 31.30
C PRO A 248 6.72 -7.99 30.01
N GLY A 249 7.44 -7.90 28.88
CA GLY A 249 6.88 -7.57 27.58
C GLY A 249 6.56 -6.09 27.36
N ILE A 250 6.97 -5.17 28.24
CA ILE A 250 6.78 -3.72 28.05
C ILE A 250 8.15 -3.05 27.99
N TRP A 251 8.51 -2.57 26.80
CA TRP A 251 9.76 -1.81 26.58
C TRP A 251 9.45 -0.32 26.50
N GLN A 252 10.28 0.47 27.16
CA GLN A 252 10.16 1.91 27.20
C GLN A 252 11.50 2.57 26.87
N GLY A 253 11.46 3.48 25.89
CA GLY A 253 12.59 4.37 25.57
C GLY A 253 12.81 5.44 26.65
N ALA A 254 13.90 6.20 26.51
CA ALA A 254 14.22 7.29 27.41
C ALA A 254 13.18 8.42 27.34
N ASP A 255 13.06 9.19 28.43
CA ASP A 255 12.31 10.45 28.52
C ASP A 255 10.80 10.34 28.20
N CYS A 256 10.21 9.16 28.38
CA CYS A 256 8.77 8.98 28.26
C CYS A 256 8.00 9.64 29.40
N ARG A 257 6.87 10.26 29.07
CA ARG A 257 5.91 10.85 30.01
C ARG A 257 4.62 10.03 29.96
N ILE A 258 4.34 9.29 31.03
CA ILE A 258 3.20 8.38 31.10
C ILE A 258 2.36 8.79 32.32
N ASP A 259 1.11 9.20 32.05
CA ASP A 259 0.16 9.55 33.11
C ASP A 259 -0.15 8.31 33.97
N PRO A 260 -0.34 8.45 35.31
CA PRO A 260 -0.63 7.31 36.18
C PRO A 260 -1.90 6.50 35.86
N GLU A 261 -2.85 7.08 35.14
CA GLU A 261 -4.09 6.38 34.72
C GLU A 261 -3.95 5.64 33.40
N VAL A 262 -2.76 5.62 32.77
CA VAL A 262 -2.49 4.87 31.52
C VAL A 262 -2.48 3.37 31.81
N GLN A 263 -3.11 2.61 30.92
CA GLN A 263 -3.09 1.15 30.95
C GLN A 263 -2.23 0.61 29.80
N LEU A 264 -1.23 -0.20 30.14
CA LEU A 264 -0.35 -0.88 29.18
C LEU A 264 -0.56 -2.40 29.29
N HIS A 265 -0.99 -3.02 28.21
CA HIS A 265 -1.19 -4.47 28.12
C HIS A 265 -0.13 -5.10 27.23
N ALA A 266 0.79 -5.84 27.83
CA ALA A 266 1.92 -6.46 27.12
C ALA A 266 1.49 -7.43 25.98
N PRO A 267 2.28 -7.56 24.91
CA PRO A 267 3.56 -6.89 24.67
C PRO A 267 3.40 -5.50 24.00
N VAL A 268 4.17 -4.53 24.45
CA VAL A 268 4.16 -3.13 23.97
C VAL A 268 5.60 -2.59 23.89
N VAL A 269 5.89 -1.83 22.85
CA VAL A 269 7.14 -1.08 22.69
C VAL A 269 6.85 0.40 22.56
N LEU A 270 7.38 1.20 23.46
CA LEU A 270 7.35 2.66 23.42
C LEU A 270 8.75 3.18 23.07
N GLY A 271 8.84 4.07 22.11
CA GLY A 271 10.06 4.76 21.71
C GLY A 271 10.50 5.81 22.74
N LYS A 272 11.51 6.61 22.39
CA LYS A 272 12.00 7.72 23.21
C LYS A 272 11.02 8.90 23.14
N ASN A 273 10.97 9.71 24.22
CA ASN A 273 10.14 10.92 24.29
C ASN A 273 8.64 10.69 24.00
N VAL A 274 8.12 9.49 24.21
CA VAL A 274 6.69 9.20 24.03
C VAL A 274 5.90 9.84 25.18
N SER A 275 4.80 10.52 24.86
CA SER A 275 3.87 11.09 25.83
C SER A 275 2.52 10.36 25.74
N LEU A 276 2.10 9.73 26.85
CA LEU A 276 0.80 9.10 26.99
C LEU A 276 0.00 9.88 28.03
N GLU A 277 -1.13 10.46 27.60
CA GLU A 277 -1.97 11.29 28.45
C GLU A 277 -2.97 10.45 29.25
N ARG A 278 -3.75 11.12 30.09
CA ARG A 278 -4.70 10.52 31.02
C ARG A 278 -5.67 9.54 30.39
N GLY A 279 -5.80 8.34 30.98
CA GLY A 279 -6.77 7.33 30.57
C GLY A 279 -6.49 6.66 29.21
N VAL A 280 -5.29 6.84 28.65
CA VAL A 280 -4.85 6.13 27.44
C VAL A 280 -4.76 4.64 27.70
N VAL A 281 -5.20 3.84 26.74
CA VAL A 281 -5.07 2.37 26.75
C VAL A 281 -4.21 1.93 25.56
N ILE A 282 -3.07 1.33 25.86
CA ILE A 282 -2.22 0.70 24.85
C ILE A 282 -2.33 -0.81 25.03
N ASP A 283 -3.07 -1.43 24.14
CA ASP A 283 -3.27 -2.87 24.12
C ASP A 283 -2.10 -3.62 23.44
N GLU A 284 -2.10 -4.92 23.58
CA GLU A 284 -1.07 -5.83 23.09
C GLU A 284 -0.68 -5.63 21.61
N MET A 285 0.52 -6.10 21.27
CA MET A 285 1.09 -6.04 19.90
C MET A 285 1.16 -4.60 19.36
N THR A 286 1.37 -3.62 20.23
CA THR A 286 1.43 -2.21 19.84
C THR A 286 2.86 -1.68 19.93
N VAL A 287 3.27 -0.97 18.89
CA VAL A 287 4.54 -0.25 18.79
C VAL A 287 4.23 1.22 18.62
N VAL A 288 4.79 2.06 19.48
CA VAL A 288 4.70 3.52 19.40
C VAL A 288 6.11 4.07 19.22
N GLY A 289 6.36 4.74 18.10
CA GLY A 289 7.66 5.29 17.74
C GLY A 289 8.04 6.55 18.52
N ASP A 290 9.30 6.94 18.38
CA ASP A 290 9.91 8.06 19.08
C ASP A 290 9.10 9.36 18.94
N SER A 291 9.08 10.19 19.99
CA SER A 291 8.46 11.52 19.99
C SER A 291 6.98 11.56 19.62
N SER A 292 6.27 10.44 19.78
CA SER A 292 4.83 10.36 19.56
C SER A 292 4.03 10.79 20.79
N ILE A 293 2.85 11.34 20.55
CA ILE A 293 1.93 11.82 21.58
C ILE A 293 0.59 11.10 21.40
N VAL A 294 0.10 10.48 22.46
CA VAL A 294 -1.23 9.86 22.50
C VAL A 294 -2.04 10.60 23.55
N ALA A 295 -3.06 11.35 23.08
CA ALA A 295 -3.88 12.21 23.90
C ALA A 295 -4.94 11.43 24.69
N GLU A 296 -5.63 12.11 25.61
CA GLU A 296 -6.53 11.53 26.60
C GLU A 296 -7.51 10.49 26.05
N ARG A 297 -7.67 9.37 26.77
CA ARG A 297 -8.64 8.30 26.50
C ARG A 297 -8.53 7.66 25.11
N ALA A 298 -7.46 7.93 24.35
CA ALA A 298 -7.21 7.24 23.11
C ALA A 298 -6.84 5.77 23.37
N ARG A 299 -7.21 4.90 22.42
CA ARG A 299 -6.95 3.46 22.49
C ARG A 299 -6.19 2.97 21.28
N LEU A 300 -5.07 2.28 21.48
CA LEU A 300 -4.28 1.65 20.45
C LEU A 300 -4.22 0.14 20.70
N HIS A 301 -4.62 -0.65 19.71
CA HIS A 301 -4.58 -2.11 19.77
C HIS A 301 -3.94 -2.67 18.49
N ARG A 302 -2.92 -3.52 18.62
CA ARG A 302 -2.20 -4.11 17.48
C ARG A 302 -1.73 -3.06 16.46
N THR A 303 -1.38 -1.88 16.93
CA THR A 303 -1.06 -0.71 16.12
C THR A 303 0.46 -0.51 16.03
N ILE A 304 0.96 -0.25 14.83
CA ILE A 304 2.36 0.11 14.59
C ILE A 304 2.37 1.58 14.18
N ALA A 305 2.72 2.46 15.11
CA ALA A 305 2.91 3.88 14.86
C ALA A 305 4.41 4.20 14.83
N TRP A 306 4.86 4.81 13.74
CA TRP A 306 6.25 5.24 13.57
C TRP A 306 6.51 6.54 14.36
N GLU A 307 7.63 7.21 14.08
CA GLU A 307 8.03 8.37 14.89
C GLU A 307 7.14 9.61 14.65
N GLY A 308 6.99 10.46 15.69
CA GLY A 308 6.34 11.75 15.59
C GLY A 308 4.85 11.71 15.28
N VAL A 309 4.15 10.63 15.63
CA VAL A 309 2.71 10.50 15.43
C VAL A 309 1.95 11.14 16.58
N TYR A 310 1.01 12.03 16.24
CA TYR A 310 0.03 12.57 17.18
C TYR A 310 -1.29 11.83 17.04
N VAL A 311 -1.80 11.29 18.15
CA VAL A 311 -3.11 10.63 18.22
C VAL A 311 -3.98 11.44 19.19
N GLY A 312 -5.03 12.07 18.66
CA GLY A 312 -5.96 12.92 19.40
C GLY A 312 -6.87 12.16 20.36
N ALA A 313 -7.49 12.93 21.25
CA ALA A 313 -8.33 12.39 22.34
C ALA A 313 -9.50 11.54 21.81
N ASP A 314 -9.88 10.51 22.60
CA ASP A 314 -10.99 9.59 22.31
C ASP A 314 -10.86 8.86 20.97
N SER A 315 -9.67 8.79 20.37
CA SER A 315 -9.42 8.09 19.10
C SER A 315 -9.14 6.60 19.32
N SER A 316 -9.50 5.78 18.31
CA SER A 316 -9.33 4.33 18.34
C SER A 316 -8.56 3.85 17.12
N LEU A 317 -7.38 3.27 17.34
CA LEU A 317 -6.50 2.72 16.30
C LEU A 317 -6.43 1.21 16.48
N LEU A 318 -6.91 0.47 15.48
CA LEU A 318 -7.11 -0.98 15.56
C LEU A 318 -6.37 -1.69 14.44
N GLY A 319 -5.33 -2.45 14.75
CA GLY A 319 -4.62 -3.31 13.79
C GLY A 319 -4.07 -2.59 12.55
N CYS A 320 -3.67 -1.32 12.70
CA CYS A 320 -3.24 -0.47 11.60
C CYS A 320 -1.75 -0.12 11.67
N THR A 321 -1.23 0.40 10.56
CA THR A 321 0.15 0.90 10.48
C THR A 321 0.14 2.38 10.08
N ILE A 322 0.81 3.20 10.85
CA ILE A 322 0.87 4.66 10.70
C ILE A 322 2.33 5.07 10.58
N ALA A 323 2.72 5.60 9.42
CA ALA A 323 4.08 6.09 9.18
C ALA A 323 4.35 7.40 9.96
N ASP A 324 5.52 8.00 9.73
CA ASP A 324 5.99 9.16 10.48
C ASP A 324 5.12 10.40 10.35
N ARG A 325 5.17 11.27 11.37
CA ARG A 325 4.68 12.65 11.38
C ARG A 325 3.21 12.79 10.99
N ASN A 326 2.40 11.80 11.32
CA ASN A 326 0.96 11.85 11.10
C ASN A 326 0.25 12.61 12.23
N ILE A 327 -0.77 13.38 11.86
CA ILE A 327 -1.65 14.09 12.80
C ILE A 327 -3.04 13.46 12.70
N ILE A 328 -3.38 12.64 13.69
CA ILE A 328 -4.69 12.03 13.86
C ILE A 328 -5.42 12.85 14.91
N LYS A 329 -6.48 13.59 14.49
CA LYS A 329 -7.25 14.45 15.40
C LYS A 329 -8.19 13.63 16.29
N ASP A 330 -8.97 14.33 17.12
CA ASP A 330 -9.83 13.69 18.13
C ASP A 330 -10.95 12.82 17.52
N ARG A 331 -11.36 11.77 18.25
CA ARG A 331 -12.46 10.86 17.91
C ARG A 331 -12.32 10.21 16.52
N VAL A 332 -11.11 10.00 16.06
CA VAL A 332 -10.83 9.28 14.81
C VAL A 332 -10.85 7.78 15.06
N THR A 333 -11.41 7.02 14.13
CA THR A 333 -11.32 5.55 14.11
C THR A 333 -10.52 5.11 12.90
N VAL A 334 -9.47 4.30 13.14
CA VAL A 334 -8.69 3.65 12.08
C VAL A 334 -8.81 2.15 12.25
N ASN A 335 -9.36 1.48 11.24
CA ASN A 335 -9.68 0.06 11.30
C ASN A 335 -8.54 -0.84 10.79
N GLU A 336 -8.67 -2.15 11.06
CA GLU A 336 -7.67 -3.18 10.83
C GLU A 336 -7.18 -3.23 9.37
N GLY A 337 -5.85 -3.37 9.21
CA GLY A 337 -5.20 -3.43 7.89
C GLY A 337 -5.06 -2.08 7.20
N ALA A 338 -5.58 -0.98 7.79
CA ALA A 338 -5.35 0.35 7.24
C ALA A 338 -3.87 0.76 7.36
N VAL A 339 -3.34 1.39 6.32
CA VAL A 339 -1.95 1.87 6.28
C VAL A 339 -1.93 3.34 5.88
N ILE A 340 -1.39 4.18 6.77
CA ILE A 340 -1.31 5.63 6.57
C ILE A 340 0.15 6.01 6.30
N GLY A 341 0.41 6.55 5.12
CA GLY A 341 1.71 7.09 4.72
C GLY A 341 2.11 8.31 5.55
N ARG A 342 3.34 8.76 5.40
CA ARG A 342 3.93 9.87 6.15
C ARG A 342 3.15 11.18 5.96
N GLY A 343 3.11 12.02 7.01
CA GLY A 343 2.68 13.42 6.91
C GLY A 343 1.18 13.63 6.70
N CYS A 344 0.34 12.60 6.83
CA CYS A 344 -1.09 12.75 6.65
C CYS A 344 -1.75 13.48 7.83
N THR A 345 -2.84 14.19 7.54
CA THR A 345 -3.70 14.81 8.56
C THR A 345 -5.10 14.22 8.49
N ILE A 346 -5.53 13.55 9.56
CA ILE A 346 -6.86 12.93 9.66
C ILE A 346 -7.75 13.82 10.54
N GLY A 347 -8.81 14.35 9.94
CA GLY A 347 -9.75 15.28 10.60
C GLY A 347 -10.54 14.63 11.73
N ALA A 348 -10.95 15.43 12.72
CA ALA A 348 -11.66 14.94 13.89
C ALA A 348 -12.95 14.19 13.53
N GLY A 349 -13.20 13.06 14.21
CA GLY A 349 -14.36 12.20 13.97
C GLY A 349 -14.35 11.45 12.64
N ALA A 350 -13.24 11.46 11.90
CA ALA A 350 -13.13 10.68 10.66
C ALA A 350 -13.01 9.17 10.94
N VAL A 351 -13.45 8.36 9.98
CA VAL A 351 -13.34 6.90 10.02
C VAL A 351 -12.55 6.43 8.81
N ILE A 352 -11.44 5.74 9.04
CA ILE A 352 -10.68 5.06 8.00
C ILE A 352 -11.08 3.59 8.03
N ASN A 353 -11.71 3.10 6.98
CA ASN A 353 -12.13 1.70 6.88
C ASN A 353 -10.93 0.75 6.79
N GLY A 354 -11.18 -0.54 7.01
CA GLY A 354 -10.14 -1.56 6.97
C GLY A 354 -9.49 -1.72 5.59
N ASN A 355 -8.19 -2.08 5.59
CA ASN A 355 -7.38 -2.29 4.39
C ASN A 355 -7.20 -1.06 3.47
N ILE A 356 -7.56 0.13 3.94
CA ILE A 356 -7.38 1.39 3.22
C ILE A 356 -5.91 1.84 3.27
N LYS A 357 -5.41 2.35 2.14
CA LYS A 357 -4.06 2.93 2.04
C LYS A 357 -4.14 4.42 1.75
N LEU A 358 -3.57 5.21 2.64
CA LEU A 358 -3.38 6.65 2.40
C LEU A 358 -1.91 6.89 2.02
N TRP A 359 -1.69 7.46 0.84
CA TRP A 359 -0.33 7.85 0.41
C TRP A 359 0.17 9.05 1.23
N PRO A 360 1.49 9.38 1.19
CA PRO A 360 2.03 10.51 1.94
C PRO A 360 1.29 11.83 1.70
N ASP A 361 1.30 12.71 2.72
CA ASP A 361 0.81 14.09 2.69
C ASP A 361 -0.68 14.23 2.30
N LYS A 362 -1.51 13.25 2.69
CA LYS A 362 -2.96 13.32 2.46
C LYS A 362 -3.70 13.98 3.62
N ALA A 363 -4.77 14.70 3.29
CA ALA A 363 -5.67 15.28 4.27
C ALA A 363 -7.05 14.63 4.17
N VAL A 364 -7.57 14.15 5.31
CA VAL A 364 -8.93 13.65 5.46
C VAL A 364 -9.74 14.68 6.21
N SER A 365 -10.88 15.10 5.67
CA SER A 365 -11.78 16.07 6.31
C SER A 365 -12.39 15.52 7.60
N SER A 366 -12.75 16.43 8.52
CA SER A 366 -13.44 16.03 9.76
C SER A 366 -14.78 15.35 9.45
N GLY A 367 -15.07 14.25 10.18
CA GLY A 367 -16.28 13.45 10.01
C GLY A 367 -16.34 12.61 8.73
N ALA A 368 -15.29 12.62 7.89
CA ALA A 368 -15.28 11.84 6.66
C ALA A 368 -15.14 10.35 6.92
N VAL A 369 -15.80 9.53 6.07
CA VAL A 369 -15.61 8.07 6.04
C VAL A 369 -14.80 7.71 4.80
N VAL A 370 -13.58 7.22 5.00
CA VAL A 370 -12.69 6.83 3.92
C VAL A 370 -12.89 5.36 3.61
N SER A 371 -13.53 5.07 2.49
CA SER A 371 -13.87 3.72 2.02
C SER A 371 -13.02 3.26 0.83
N MET A 372 -12.12 4.12 0.32
CA MET A 372 -11.21 3.82 -0.79
C MET A 372 -9.83 4.38 -0.49
N SER A 373 -8.80 3.73 -1.02
CA SER A 373 -7.41 4.20 -0.85
C SER A 373 -7.18 5.53 -1.57
N LEU A 374 -6.54 6.47 -0.87
CA LEU A 374 -6.20 7.79 -1.40
C LEU A 374 -4.74 7.80 -1.88
N ILE A 375 -4.54 7.55 -3.16
CA ILE A 375 -3.22 7.46 -3.79
C ILE A 375 -2.81 8.80 -4.39
N TYR A 376 -3.67 9.32 -5.27
CA TYR A 376 -3.51 10.61 -5.91
C TYR A 376 -4.37 11.65 -5.15
N GLY A 377 -4.62 12.81 -5.62
CA GLY A 377 -5.38 13.82 -4.90
C GLY A 377 -4.78 14.20 -3.53
N VAL A 378 -5.00 15.39 -3.06
CA VAL A 378 -4.41 15.88 -1.80
C VAL A 378 -5.36 15.66 -0.62
N LYS A 379 -6.68 15.71 -0.86
CA LYS A 379 -7.68 15.77 0.20
C LYS A 379 -8.85 14.83 -0.06
N TRP A 380 -9.24 14.07 0.96
CA TRP A 380 -10.51 13.34 0.97
C TRP A 380 -11.62 14.26 1.47
N PRO A 381 -12.68 14.55 0.67
CA PRO A 381 -13.76 15.45 1.06
C PRO A 381 -14.63 14.83 2.18
N GLY A 382 -15.23 15.69 2.98
CA GLY A 382 -16.20 15.29 4.02
C GLY A 382 -17.58 14.96 3.45
N SER A 383 -17.84 15.28 2.17
CA SER A 383 -19.10 15.07 1.45
C SER A 383 -18.78 14.63 0.03
N LEU A 384 -19.57 13.68 -0.47
CA LEU A 384 -19.47 13.19 -1.85
C LEU A 384 -20.00 14.23 -2.84
N PHE A 385 -21.12 14.88 -2.49
CA PHE A 385 -21.79 15.87 -3.32
C PHE A 385 -21.28 17.30 -3.03
N GLY A 386 -20.89 18.00 -4.07
CA GLY A 386 -20.66 19.44 -4.08
C GLY A 386 -21.93 20.22 -4.48
N ALA A 387 -21.77 21.49 -4.87
CA ALA A 387 -22.89 22.34 -5.28
C ALA A 387 -23.56 21.87 -6.58
N ASP A 388 -22.79 21.33 -7.51
CA ASP A 388 -23.27 20.95 -8.85
C ASP A 388 -23.37 19.43 -9.06
N GLY A 389 -23.00 18.62 -8.07
CA GLY A 389 -22.93 17.15 -8.15
C GLY A 389 -21.62 16.59 -7.60
N VAL A 390 -21.19 15.45 -8.08
CA VAL A 390 -19.92 14.81 -7.70
C VAL A 390 -18.82 15.28 -8.66
N MET A 391 -17.75 15.88 -8.14
CA MET A 391 -16.70 16.49 -8.95
C MET A 391 -15.30 16.06 -8.44
N GLY A 392 -14.38 15.84 -9.37
CA GLY A 392 -12.99 15.49 -9.08
C GLY A 392 -12.16 15.25 -10.34
N LEU A 393 -10.87 14.98 -10.17
CA LEU A 393 -9.93 14.69 -11.27
C LEU A 393 -10.24 13.31 -11.89
N ALA A 394 -10.45 13.29 -13.22
CA ALA A 394 -10.74 12.02 -13.93
C ALA A 394 -9.56 11.05 -13.87
N ASN A 395 -9.83 9.75 -13.62
CA ASN A 395 -8.87 8.65 -13.42
C ASN A 395 -7.92 8.84 -12.22
N ILE A 396 -8.15 9.85 -11.40
CA ILE A 396 -7.35 10.16 -10.21
C ILE A 396 -8.25 10.10 -8.97
N GLU A 397 -9.25 10.96 -8.89
CA GLU A 397 -10.25 11.00 -7.81
C GLU A 397 -11.54 10.30 -8.22
N ILE A 398 -11.98 10.51 -9.47
CA ILE A 398 -13.10 9.77 -10.07
C ILE A 398 -12.51 8.69 -10.98
N THR A 399 -12.29 7.51 -10.41
CA THR A 399 -11.80 6.32 -11.12
C THR A 399 -12.97 5.53 -11.71
N PRO A 400 -12.72 4.56 -12.63
CA PRO A 400 -13.73 3.63 -13.11
C PRO A 400 -14.46 2.88 -11.99
N GLU A 401 -13.74 2.43 -10.95
CA GLU A 401 -14.31 1.75 -9.78
C GLU A 401 -15.21 2.71 -8.97
N PHE A 402 -14.77 3.95 -8.78
CA PHE A 402 -15.58 4.97 -8.12
C PHE A 402 -16.88 5.22 -8.88
N ALA A 403 -16.82 5.38 -10.20
CA ALA A 403 -17.98 5.61 -11.06
C ALA A 403 -18.95 4.42 -11.04
N LEU A 404 -18.44 3.18 -11.05
CA LEU A 404 -19.23 1.95 -10.89
C LEU A 404 -19.99 1.95 -9.56
N LYS A 405 -19.29 2.16 -8.44
CA LYS A 405 -19.88 2.21 -7.09
C LYS A 405 -20.91 3.34 -6.97
N LEU A 406 -20.64 4.48 -7.59
CA LEU A 406 -21.58 5.60 -7.61
C LEU A 406 -22.88 5.26 -8.35
N GLY A 407 -22.79 4.54 -9.48
CA GLY A 407 -23.93 3.98 -10.19
C GLY A 407 -24.71 2.97 -9.33
N GLN A 408 -24.02 2.09 -8.62
CA GLN A 408 -24.63 1.13 -7.68
C GLN A 408 -25.35 1.85 -6.52
N ALA A 409 -24.75 2.89 -5.94
CA ALA A 409 -25.34 3.67 -4.85
C ALA A 409 -26.62 4.39 -5.30
N PHE A 410 -26.56 5.10 -6.44
CA PHE A 410 -27.73 5.77 -6.99
C PHE A 410 -28.84 4.78 -7.35
N GLY A 411 -28.53 3.70 -8.05
CA GLY A 411 -29.48 2.66 -8.40
C GLY A 411 -30.08 1.96 -7.20
N SER A 412 -29.32 1.76 -6.11
CA SER A 412 -29.82 1.19 -4.85
C SER A 412 -30.74 2.15 -4.08
N ALA A 413 -30.60 3.46 -4.30
CA ALA A 413 -31.52 4.47 -3.75
C ALA A 413 -32.88 4.46 -4.44
N LEU A 414 -32.96 3.94 -5.66
CA LEU A 414 -34.18 3.77 -6.46
C LEU A 414 -34.80 2.38 -6.27
N ARG A 415 -36.00 2.15 -6.83
CA ARG A 415 -36.65 0.82 -6.83
C ARG A 415 -36.16 -0.04 -8.00
N PRO A 416 -36.13 -1.37 -7.87
CA PRO A 416 -35.87 -2.27 -9.00
C PRO A 416 -36.83 -2.00 -10.16
N GLY A 417 -36.35 -2.12 -11.40
CA GLY A 417 -37.14 -1.91 -12.61
C GLY A 417 -37.37 -0.44 -13.00
N GLN A 418 -37.04 0.53 -12.14
CA GLN A 418 -37.05 1.95 -12.52
C GLN A 418 -36.01 2.23 -13.60
N THR A 419 -36.24 3.29 -14.40
CA THR A 419 -35.41 3.65 -15.54
C THR A 419 -34.62 4.94 -15.26
N VAL A 420 -33.29 4.86 -15.39
CA VAL A 420 -32.38 6.00 -15.30
C VAL A 420 -31.85 6.34 -16.69
N PHE A 421 -32.02 7.60 -17.12
CA PHE A 421 -31.37 8.08 -18.32
C PHE A 421 -29.94 8.51 -18.03
N THR A 422 -29.00 8.02 -18.85
CA THR A 422 -27.60 8.44 -18.79
C THR A 422 -27.22 9.23 -20.04
N SER A 423 -26.39 10.24 -19.88
CA SER A 423 -25.86 11.03 -20.97
C SER A 423 -24.46 11.55 -20.64
N ARG A 424 -23.75 12.00 -21.65
CA ARG A 424 -22.40 12.54 -21.48
C ARG A 424 -22.07 13.58 -22.55
N ASP A 425 -21.00 14.33 -22.30
CA ASP A 425 -20.34 15.12 -23.35
C ASP A 425 -19.52 14.21 -24.32
N THR A 426 -18.79 14.82 -25.22
CA THR A 426 -17.99 14.11 -26.24
C THR A 426 -16.61 13.68 -25.75
N HIS A 427 -16.18 14.10 -24.54
CA HIS A 427 -14.85 13.81 -24.02
C HIS A 427 -14.64 12.30 -23.78
N PRO A 428 -13.45 11.74 -24.10
CA PRO A 428 -13.17 10.31 -23.91
C PRO A 428 -13.32 9.85 -22.45
N ALA A 429 -12.90 10.64 -21.46
CA ALA A 429 -13.04 10.32 -20.04
C ALA A 429 -14.52 10.18 -19.65
N SER A 430 -15.40 11.08 -20.13
CA SER A 430 -16.84 11.03 -19.87
C SER A 430 -17.46 9.74 -20.41
N ARG A 431 -16.96 9.25 -21.54
CA ARG A 431 -17.38 7.97 -22.13
C ARG A 431 -17.03 6.78 -21.24
N VAL A 432 -15.83 6.76 -20.66
CA VAL A 432 -15.39 5.68 -19.78
C VAL A 432 -16.24 5.69 -18.50
N MET A 433 -16.35 6.83 -17.84
CA MET A 433 -17.07 6.95 -16.57
C MET A 433 -18.56 6.65 -16.73
N ASN A 434 -19.21 7.14 -17.80
CA ASN A 434 -20.61 6.83 -18.09
C ASN A 434 -20.86 5.32 -18.24
N ARG A 435 -19.97 4.59 -18.91
CA ARG A 435 -20.07 3.12 -19.04
C ARG A 435 -19.97 2.40 -17.71
N CYS A 436 -19.09 2.86 -16.83
CA CYS A 436 -18.95 2.31 -15.49
C CYS A 436 -20.21 2.58 -14.64
N ILE A 437 -20.77 3.80 -14.72
CA ILE A 437 -22.03 4.15 -14.06
C ILE A 437 -23.17 3.26 -14.58
N ILE A 438 -23.30 3.07 -15.91
CA ILE A 438 -24.31 2.19 -16.52
C ILE A 438 -24.18 0.78 -15.95
N SER A 439 -22.96 0.22 -15.93
CA SER A 439 -22.72 -1.12 -15.36
C SER A 439 -23.14 -1.21 -13.90
N GLY A 440 -22.88 -0.17 -13.12
CA GLY A 440 -23.30 -0.06 -11.71
C GLY A 440 -24.82 -0.07 -11.56
N LEU A 441 -25.55 0.73 -12.34
CA LEU A 441 -27.01 0.80 -12.33
C LEU A 441 -27.66 -0.55 -12.70
N LEU A 442 -27.20 -1.16 -13.78
CA LEU A 442 -27.72 -2.46 -14.26
C LEU A 442 -27.52 -3.55 -13.20
N SER A 443 -26.35 -3.58 -12.54
CA SER A 443 -26.00 -4.60 -11.55
C SER A 443 -26.92 -4.61 -10.32
N VAL A 444 -27.60 -3.50 -10.06
CA VAL A 444 -28.56 -3.36 -8.94
C VAL A 444 -30.02 -3.38 -9.40
N GLY A 445 -30.30 -3.83 -10.64
CA GLY A 445 -31.66 -4.05 -11.16
C GLY A 445 -32.39 -2.78 -11.61
N VAL A 446 -31.64 -1.74 -12.01
CA VAL A 446 -32.18 -0.50 -12.57
C VAL A 446 -31.98 -0.52 -14.10
N ASN A 447 -33.03 -0.21 -14.85
CA ASN A 447 -32.95 -0.10 -16.30
C ASN A 447 -32.26 1.22 -16.70
N VAL A 448 -31.55 1.20 -17.82
CA VAL A 448 -30.80 2.37 -18.29
C VAL A 448 -31.21 2.71 -19.73
N GLY A 449 -31.59 3.96 -19.94
CA GLY A 449 -31.72 4.58 -21.26
C GLY A 449 -30.48 5.42 -21.56
N ASP A 450 -29.51 4.88 -22.36
CA ASP A 450 -28.29 5.63 -22.68
C ASP A 450 -28.53 6.56 -23.87
N LEU A 451 -28.60 7.86 -23.59
CA LEU A 451 -28.71 8.93 -24.59
C LEU A 451 -27.38 9.22 -25.31
N ARG A 452 -26.29 8.62 -24.87
CA ARG A 452 -24.95 8.83 -25.42
C ARG A 452 -24.48 10.28 -25.28
N SER A 453 -24.05 10.91 -26.40
CA SER A 453 -23.52 12.29 -26.41
C SER A 453 -24.64 13.32 -26.54
N TYR A 454 -25.39 13.53 -25.47
CA TYR A 454 -26.42 14.57 -25.39
C TYR A 454 -26.02 15.63 -24.37
N PRO A 455 -26.27 16.92 -24.63
CA PRO A 455 -26.11 17.97 -23.63
C PRO A 455 -27.10 17.81 -22.47
N ALA A 456 -26.82 18.46 -21.33
CA ALA A 456 -27.66 18.35 -20.13
C ALA A 456 -29.13 18.78 -20.33
N PRO A 457 -29.49 19.86 -21.08
CA PRO A 457 -30.89 20.26 -21.21
C PRO A 457 -31.79 19.21 -21.89
N PRO A 458 -31.46 18.64 -23.07
CA PRO A 458 -32.24 17.55 -23.66
C PRO A 458 -32.26 16.29 -22.77
N SER A 459 -31.19 16.01 -22.02
CA SER A 459 -31.13 14.87 -21.11
C SER A 459 -32.10 15.05 -19.94
N ARG A 460 -32.18 16.23 -19.35
CA ARG A 460 -33.14 16.58 -18.29
C ARG A 460 -34.59 16.49 -18.79
N TYR A 461 -34.83 16.90 -20.02
CA TYR A 461 -36.14 16.79 -20.68
C TYR A 461 -36.54 15.31 -20.88
N ALA A 462 -35.61 14.46 -21.29
CA ALA A 462 -35.83 13.02 -21.44
C ALA A 462 -36.19 12.39 -20.08
N VAL A 463 -35.44 12.69 -19.03
CA VAL A 463 -35.73 12.22 -17.66
C VAL A 463 -37.12 12.63 -17.23
N ARG A 464 -37.49 13.90 -17.37
CA ARG A 464 -38.80 14.42 -16.99
C ARG A 464 -39.97 13.73 -17.67
N ASN A 465 -39.80 13.31 -18.92
CA ASN A 465 -40.91 12.75 -19.70
C ASN A 465 -41.00 11.21 -19.63
N ALA A 466 -39.90 10.51 -19.35
CA ALA A 466 -39.86 9.07 -19.46
C ALA A 466 -38.95 8.36 -18.46
N GLY A 467 -38.30 9.07 -17.53
CA GLY A 467 -37.35 8.49 -16.57
C GLY A 467 -37.77 8.66 -15.13
N ASP A 468 -37.21 7.84 -14.27
CA ASP A 468 -37.33 7.94 -12.81
C ASP A 468 -36.13 8.67 -12.18
N GLY A 469 -35.10 8.92 -12.96
CA GLY A 469 -33.91 9.67 -12.60
C GLY A 469 -32.93 9.80 -13.76
N GLY A 470 -31.89 10.59 -13.58
CA GLY A 470 -30.88 10.80 -14.62
C GLY A 470 -29.48 11.06 -14.09
N ILE A 471 -28.50 10.74 -14.92
CA ILE A 471 -27.09 11.05 -14.67
C ILE A 471 -26.49 11.66 -15.94
N HIS A 472 -25.80 12.80 -15.78
CA HIS A 472 -25.03 13.41 -16.85
C HIS A 472 -23.57 13.53 -16.47
N THR A 473 -22.68 13.07 -17.33
CA THR A 473 -21.24 13.06 -17.10
C THR A 473 -20.53 14.01 -18.08
N ARG A 474 -19.71 14.89 -17.58
CA ARG A 474 -18.99 15.86 -18.42
C ARG A 474 -17.72 16.39 -17.78
N VAL A 475 -16.87 17.01 -18.59
CA VAL A 475 -15.81 17.89 -18.10
C VAL A 475 -16.46 19.10 -17.42
N SER A 476 -15.92 19.54 -16.28
CA SER A 476 -16.46 20.69 -15.56
C SER A 476 -16.34 21.97 -16.40
N PRO A 477 -17.41 22.75 -16.52
CA PRO A 477 -17.35 24.02 -17.26
C PRO A 477 -16.52 25.10 -16.54
N ARG A 478 -16.22 24.91 -15.25
CA ARG A 478 -15.44 25.86 -14.43
C ARG A 478 -13.95 25.53 -14.42
N ASP A 479 -13.59 24.24 -14.53
CA ASP A 479 -12.21 23.78 -14.51
C ASP A 479 -12.06 22.59 -15.49
N PRO A 480 -11.34 22.77 -16.61
CA PRO A 480 -11.19 21.73 -17.63
C PRO A 480 -10.39 20.49 -17.15
N ASN A 481 -9.73 20.56 -16.00
CA ASN A 481 -9.04 19.43 -15.42
C ASN A 481 -9.97 18.57 -14.53
N GLN A 482 -11.15 19.06 -14.21
CA GLN A 482 -12.10 18.38 -13.35
C GLN A 482 -13.23 17.75 -14.16
N PHE A 483 -13.67 16.61 -13.66
CA PHE A 483 -14.80 15.86 -14.15
C PHE A 483 -16.01 16.07 -13.25
N LEU A 484 -17.20 16.21 -13.82
CA LEU A 484 -18.44 16.44 -13.11
C LEU A 484 -19.49 15.39 -13.46
N ILE A 485 -20.12 14.82 -12.44
CA ILE A 485 -21.25 13.90 -12.55
C ILE A 485 -22.46 14.57 -11.90
N GLU A 486 -23.43 14.93 -12.70
CA GLU A 486 -24.68 15.56 -12.28
C GLU A 486 -25.78 14.50 -12.13
N PHE A 487 -26.63 14.66 -11.13
CA PHE A 487 -27.75 13.74 -10.84
C PHE A 487 -29.06 14.47 -10.92
N PHE A 488 -30.05 13.84 -11.55
CA PHE A 488 -31.39 14.39 -11.74
C PHE A 488 -32.42 13.46 -11.11
N ASP A 489 -33.45 14.04 -10.50
CA ASP A 489 -34.65 13.32 -10.06
C ASP A 489 -35.64 13.10 -11.23
N ALA A 490 -36.75 12.43 -10.98
CA ALA A 490 -37.77 12.15 -11.99
C ALA A 490 -38.39 13.39 -12.64
N THR A 491 -38.22 14.58 -12.07
CA THR A 491 -38.68 15.85 -12.66
C THR A 491 -37.65 16.50 -13.58
N GLY A 492 -36.43 15.92 -13.68
CA GLY A 492 -35.32 16.43 -14.47
C GLY A 492 -34.55 17.58 -13.82
N ILE A 493 -34.80 17.89 -12.54
CA ILE A 493 -34.02 18.85 -11.76
C ILE A 493 -32.92 18.12 -10.96
N ASN A 494 -31.97 18.86 -10.38
CA ASN A 494 -30.97 18.26 -9.53
C ASN A 494 -31.63 17.59 -8.31
N ILE A 495 -31.09 16.45 -7.89
CA ILE A 495 -31.56 15.73 -6.71
C ILE A 495 -31.47 16.60 -5.45
N ASP A 496 -32.36 16.37 -4.51
CA ASP A 496 -32.39 17.10 -3.25
C ASP A 496 -31.36 16.57 -2.23
N LYS A 497 -31.15 17.32 -1.15
CA LYS A 497 -30.19 16.97 -0.10
C LYS A 497 -30.54 15.65 0.63
N THR A 498 -31.81 15.24 0.61
CA THR A 498 -32.25 13.98 1.23
C THR A 498 -31.77 12.79 0.42
N LEU A 499 -31.96 12.86 -0.91
CA LEU A 499 -31.49 11.84 -1.83
C LEU A 499 -29.97 11.81 -1.93
N GLU A 500 -29.28 12.98 -1.94
CA GLU A 500 -27.83 13.05 -1.86
C GLU A 500 -27.29 12.28 -0.64
N ARG A 501 -27.81 12.55 0.56
CA ARG A 501 -27.41 11.86 1.81
C ARG A 501 -27.67 10.36 1.76
N LYS A 502 -28.78 9.94 1.14
CA LYS A 502 -29.11 8.52 0.96
C LYS A 502 -28.06 7.84 0.07
N ILE A 503 -27.70 8.48 -1.05
CA ILE A 503 -26.67 7.97 -1.96
C ILE A 503 -25.30 7.93 -1.27
N GLU A 504 -24.92 8.99 -0.53
CA GLU A 504 -23.66 9.03 0.24
C GLU A 504 -23.57 7.89 1.25
N ASN A 505 -24.64 7.65 1.99
CA ASN A 505 -24.66 6.56 2.97
C ASN A 505 -24.52 5.18 2.31
N LEU A 506 -25.19 4.94 1.18
CA LEU A 506 -25.07 3.71 0.42
C LEU A 506 -23.67 3.55 -0.16
N PHE A 507 -23.10 4.64 -0.70
CA PHE A 507 -21.76 4.66 -1.30
C PHE A 507 -20.66 4.35 -0.26
N PHE A 508 -20.67 5.07 0.88
CA PHE A 508 -19.63 4.91 1.89
C PHE A 508 -19.72 3.60 2.68
N ARG A 509 -20.93 3.05 2.85
CA ARG A 509 -21.14 1.74 3.50
C ARG A 509 -21.03 0.57 2.54
N GLU A 510 -20.95 0.83 1.24
CA GLU A 510 -21.04 -0.19 0.18
C GLU A 510 -22.27 -1.11 0.31
N ASP A 511 -23.36 -0.56 0.87
CA ASP A 511 -24.62 -1.29 1.09
C ASP A 511 -25.48 -1.25 -0.17
N PHE A 512 -24.95 -1.88 -1.22
CA PHE A 512 -25.60 -1.93 -2.51
C PHE A 512 -26.57 -3.12 -2.58
N ARG A 513 -27.75 -2.88 -3.18
CA ARG A 513 -28.71 -3.93 -3.46
C ARG A 513 -28.05 -5.04 -4.30
N ARG A 514 -28.24 -6.28 -3.91
CA ARG A 514 -27.79 -7.45 -4.67
C ARG A 514 -28.96 -8.02 -5.45
N THR A 515 -28.78 -8.18 -6.76
CA THR A 515 -29.82 -8.63 -7.66
C THR A 515 -29.46 -10.00 -8.23
N PRO A 516 -30.38 -10.99 -8.27
CA PRO A 516 -30.14 -12.26 -8.93
C PRO A 516 -29.96 -12.06 -10.44
N MET A 517 -29.46 -13.10 -11.14
CA MET A 517 -29.07 -13.01 -12.55
C MET A 517 -30.22 -12.56 -13.46
N ASP A 518 -31.43 -12.99 -13.18
CA ASP A 518 -32.67 -12.65 -13.91
C ASP A 518 -33.27 -11.28 -13.54
N GLY A 519 -32.74 -10.64 -12.49
CA GLY A 519 -33.18 -9.32 -12.03
C GLY A 519 -32.25 -8.18 -12.44
N VAL A 520 -31.21 -8.44 -13.22
CA VAL A 520 -30.30 -7.41 -13.74
C VAL A 520 -31.06 -6.47 -14.68
N GLY A 521 -30.82 -5.16 -14.58
CA GLY A 521 -31.48 -4.15 -15.40
C GLY A 521 -31.15 -4.28 -16.89
N THR A 522 -32.00 -3.68 -17.72
CA THR A 522 -31.83 -3.67 -19.20
C THR A 522 -31.20 -2.36 -19.66
N LEU A 523 -30.43 -2.42 -20.73
CA LEU A 523 -29.85 -1.25 -21.40
C LEU A 523 -30.57 -1.00 -22.73
N ASP A 524 -31.12 0.21 -22.87
CA ASP A 524 -31.76 0.66 -24.10
C ASP A 524 -31.10 1.94 -24.63
N PHE A 525 -31.29 2.22 -25.91
CA PHE A 525 -30.77 3.40 -26.61
C PHE A 525 -31.93 4.19 -27.23
N PRO A 526 -32.61 5.07 -26.47
CA PRO A 526 -33.77 5.77 -26.95
C PRO A 526 -33.46 6.62 -28.19
N SER A 527 -34.29 6.52 -29.21
CA SER A 527 -34.22 7.32 -30.44
C SER A 527 -35.12 8.55 -30.37
N ARG A 528 -34.86 9.56 -31.20
CA ARG A 528 -35.68 10.78 -31.38
C ARG A 528 -35.88 11.66 -30.15
N MET A 529 -35.08 11.50 -29.09
CA MET A 529 -35.22 12.31 -27.88
C MET A 529 -34.90 13.80 -28.11
N LEU A 530 -33.98 14.09 -29.05
CA LEU A 530 -33.63 15.46 -29.43
C LEU A 530 -34.77 16.15 -30.21
N GLU A 531 -35.44 15.41 -31.10
CA GLU A 531 -36.61 15.91 -31.84
C GLU A 531 -37.73 16.26 -30.86
N GLY A 532 -38.08 15.35 -29.92
CA GLY A 532 -39.06 15.61 -28.89
C GLY A 532 -38.72 16.80 -28.00
N TYR A 533 -37.43 16.99 -27.67
CA TYR A 533 -36.98 18.18 -26.95
C TYR A 533 -37.18 19.46 -27.77
N ALA A 534 -36.84 19.43 -29.08
CA ALA A 534 -37.01 20.59 -29.96
C ALA A 534 -38.47 20.97 -30.10
N ASP A 535 -39.37 19.98 -30.29
CA ASP A 535 -40.82 20.21 -30.37
C ASP A 535 -41.39 20.78 -29.06
N GLY A 536 -40.99 20.23 -27.91
CA GLY A 536 -41.41 20.76 -26.61
C GLY A 536 -40.89 22.19 -26.33
N PHE A 537 -39.66 22.47 -26.75
CA PHE A 537 -39.06 23.82 -26.63
C PHE A 537 -39.76 24.82 -27.53
N LEU A 538 -40.04 24.47 -28.78
CA LEU A 538 -40.78 25.34 -29.72
C LEU A 538 -42.20 25.61 -29.23
N ALA A 539 -42.90 24.63 -28.71
CA ALA A 539 -44.22 24.78 -28.13
C ALA A 539 -44.24 25.78 -26.93
N ALA A 540 -43.17 25.75 -26.12
CA ALA A 540 -43.02 26.67 -24.98
C ALA A 540 -42.69 28.13 -25.37
N LEU A 541 -42.01 28.35 -26.50
CA LEU A 541 -41.56 29.66 -26.94
C LEU A 541 -42.65 30.52 -27.59
N LYS A 542 -43.85 30.01 -27.89
CA LYS A 542 -44.87 30.72 -28.68
C LYS A 542 -44.28 31.28 -29.97
N PRO A 543 -44.01 30.46 -30.99
CA PRO A 543 -43.27 30.84 -32.20
C PRO A 543 -43.82 32.05 -32.93
N GLU A 544 -45.14 32.27 -32.85
CA GLU A 544 -45.84 33.40 -33.43
C GLU A 544 -45.38 34.77 -32.87
N ALA A 545 -45.04 34.82 -31.57
CA ALA A 545 -44.55 36.02 -30.93
C ALA A 545 -43.12 36.36 -31.35
N VAL A 546 -42.30 35.35 -31.64
CA VAL A 546 -40.91 35.52 -32.10
C VAL A 546 -40.85 35.90 -33.57
N SER A 547 -41.66 35.25 -34.42
CA SER A 547 -41.72 35.55 -35.87
C SER A 547 -42.32 36.91 -36.16
N GLY A 548 -43.29 37.38 -35.35
CA GLY A 548 -43.89 38.69 -35.43
C GLY A 548 -42.98 39.85 -35.00
N ALA A 549 -41.90 39.56 -34.26
CA ALA A 549 -40.99 40.61 -33.74
C ALA A 549 -39.94 41.11 -34.73
N GLY A 550 -39.81 40.53 -35.93
CA GLY A 550 -38.88 40.97 -36.97
C GLY A 550 -37.40 40.93 -36.56
N LEU A 551 -37.02 40.14 -35.58
CA LEU A 551 -35.66 40.08 -35.06
C LEU A 551 -34.68 39.53 -36.09
N ARG A 552 -33.59 40.25 -36.33
CA ARG A 552 -32.41 39.72 -37.06
C ARG A 552 -31.44 39.14 -36.05
N VAL A 553 -31.17 37.83 -36.21
CA VAL A 553 -30.10 37.15 -35.44
C VAL A 553 -28.83 37.20 -36.30
N VAL A 554 -27.73 37.68 -35.74
CA VAL A 554 -26.40 37.72 -36.36
C VAL A 554 -25.59 36.57 -35.80
#